data_e89c2d4325a39e9ed17143c9490b351f
#
_entry.id   e89c2d4325a39e9ed17143c9490b351f
#
_cell.length_a   1.000
_cell.length_b   1.000
_cell.length_c   1.000
_cell.angle_alpha   90.00
_cell.angle_beta   90.00
_cell.angle_gamma   90.00
#
_symmetry.space_group_name_H-M   'P 1'
#
loop_
_entity.id
_entity.type
_entity.pdbx_description
1 polymer ?
#
loop_
_entity_poly.entity_id
_entity_poly.type
_entity_poly.pdbx_seq_one_letter_code
_entity_poly.pdbx_strand_id
1 'polypeptide(L)'
;MKKYILTLIVFSTINFGGLAVGQVWTGDGVSSDWYTSLNQAPWTPPGWVFGLAWTTIAITFSLLMTSFYLKNSVKSLKLFFPALLLNIMWNPVFFGLQWVWTGVFLLLLLSYFIYAIIDYNRKMHGWKYAWLGLPYFIWLMVATSLDMYISIMN
;
A
#
# COMPACT_ATOMS: atom_id res chain seq x y z
N MET A 1 -7.11 26.15 -8.05
CA MET A 1 -5.70 25.71 -8.23
C MET A 1 -4.99 25.55 -6.89
N LYS A 2 -4.88 26.60 -6.05
CA LYS A 2 -4.20 26.54 -4.73
C LYS A 2 -4.67 25.38 -3.83
N LYS A 3 -6.00 25.17 -3.68
CA LYS A 3 -6.55 24.08 -2.85
C LYS A 3 -6.14 22.69 -3.35
N TYR A 4 -6.10 22.46 -4.66
CA TYR A 4 -5.65 21.19 -5.25
C TYR A 4 -4.18 20.91 -4.90
N ILE A 5 -3.30 21.88 -5.13
CA ILE A 5 -1.86 21.75 -4.86
C ILE A 5 -1.62 21.49 -3.37
N LEU A 6 -2.26 22.24 -2.48
CA LEU A 6 -2.12 22.04 -1.04
C LEU A 6 -2.59 20.63 -0.62
N THR A 7 -3.73 20.19 -1.12
CA THR A 7 -4.25 18.84 -0.82
C THR A 7 -3.32 17.75 -1.36
N LEU A 8 -2.75 17.94 -2.56
CA LEU A 8 -1.78 17.01 -3.13
C LEU A 8 -0.50 16.93 -2.28
N ILE A 9 0.03 18.07 -1.85
CA ILE A 9 1.20 18.09 -0.96
C ILE A 9 0.89 17.32 0.33
N VAL A 10 -0.27 17.55 0.96
CA VAL A 10 -0.66 16.86 2.18
C VAL A 10 -0.70 15.33 1.97
N PHE A 11 -1.41 14.84 0.95
CA PHE A 11 -1.47 13.38 0.70
C PHE A 11 -0.12 12.81 0.31
N SER A 12 0.70 13.53 -0.47
CA SER A 12 2.06 13.09 -0.80
C SER A 12 2.92 12.98 0.46
N THR A 13 2.89 13.99 1.33
CA THR A 13 3.63 13.96 2.60
C THR A 13 3.19 12.80 3.48
N ILE A 14 1.88 12.53 3.59
CA ILE A 14 1.36 11.42 4.39
C ILE A 14 1.77 10.06 3.78
N ASN A 15 1.63 9.87 2.47
CA ASN A 15 1.96 8.60 1.82
C ASN A 15 3.46 8.32 1.85
N PHE A 16 4.31 9.27 1.50
CA PHE A 16 5.77 9.10 1.61
C PHE A 16 6.24 9.00 3.07
N GLY A 17 5.63 9.77 3.98
CA GLY A 17 5.88 9.66 5.41
C GLY A 17 5.50 8.28 5.96
N GLY A 18 4.37 7.73 5.53
CA GLY A 18 3.95 6.37 5.88
C GLY A 18 4.93 5.31 5.40
N LEU A 19 5.47 5.44 4.18
CA LEU A 19 6.53 4.55 3.68
C LEU A 19 7.81 4.68 4.52
N ALA A 20 8.22 5.90 4.86
CA ALA A 20 9.41 6.12 5.69
C ALA A 20 9.24 5.53 7.10
N VAL A 21 8.08 5.70 7.73
CA VAL A 21 7.77 5.09 9.02
C VAL A 21 7.76 3.56 8.91
N GLY A 22 7.12 3.01 7.88
CA GLY A 22 7.15 1.57 7.61
C GLY A 22 8.58 1.05 7.49
N GLN A 23 9.44 1.74 6.76
CA GLN A 23 10.84 1.34 6.58
C GLN A 23 11.63 1.31 7.90
N VAL A 24 11.40 2.24 8.82
CA VAL A 24 12.04 2.22 10.16
C VAL A 24 11.74 0.93 10.92
N TRP A 25 10.53 0.41 10.81
CA TRP A 25 10.10 -0.84 11.46
C TRP A 25 10.49 -2.09 10.66
N THR A 26 10.76 -1.96 9.38
CA THR A 26 11.14 -3.07 8.51
C THR A 26 12.61 -3.48 8.74
N GLY A 27 13.47 -2.55 9.22
CA GLY A 27 14.91 -2.79 9.31
C GLY A 27 15.48 -3.12 7.93
N ASP A 28 16.21 -4.24 7.82
CA ASP A 28 16.78 -4.71 6.55
C ASP A 28 15.71 -5.30 5.60
N GLY A 29 14.46 -5.47 6.07
CA GLY A 29 13.31 -5.86 5.27
C GLY A 29 13.54 -7.12 4.45
N VAL A 30 13.39 -6.99 3.14
CA VAL A 30 13.61 -8.09 2.18
C VAL A 30 15.08 -8.53 2.07
N SER A 31 16.02 -7.82 2.69
CA SER A 31 17.44 -8.16 2.76
C SER A 31 17.82 -8.78 4.11
N SER A 32 16.89 -8.91 5.07
CA SER A 32 17.16 -9.49 6.37
C SER A 32 17.50 -10.98 6.27
N ASP A 33 18.35 -11.47 7.17
CA ASP A 33 18.72 -12.89 7.23
C ASP A 33 17.50 -13.78 7.40
N TRP A 34 16.52 -13.34 8.20
CA TRP A 34 15.26 -14.06 8.36
C TRP A 34 14.53 -14.20 7.02
N TYR A 35 14.27 -13.10 6.29
CA TYR A 35 13.51 -13.14 5.05
C TYR A 35 14.23 -13.92 3.95
N THR A 36 15.56 -13.80 3.85
CA THR A 36 16.36 -14.51 2.84
C THR A 36 16.50 -16.00 3.13
N SER A 37 16.32 -16.43 4.41
CA SER A 37 16.31 -17.86 4.79
C SER A 37 14.99 -18.57 4.49
N LEU A 38 13.91 -17.82 4.21
CA LEU A 38 12.60 -18.40 3.92
C LEU A 38 12.54 -19.03 2.51
N ASN A 39 11.71 -20.04 2.36
CA ASN A 39 11.33 -20.56 1.05
C ASN A 39 10.48 -19.50 0.32
N GLN A 40 11.13 -18.71 -0.52
CA GLN A 40 10.47 -17.63 -1.24
C GLN A 40 9.76 -18.14 -2.50
N ALA A 41 8.73 -17.42 -2.91
CA ALA A 41 8.01 -17.73 -4.14
C ALA A 41 8.95 -17.65 -5.37
N PRO A 42 8.85 -18.58 -6.35
CA PRO A 42 9.66 -18.52 -7.56
C PRO A 42 9.51 -17.23 -8.39
N TRP A 43 8.42 -16.50 -8.16
CA TRP A 43 8.13 -15.20 -8.80
C TRP A 43 8.45 -14.01 -7.91
N THR A 44 9.21 -14.18 -6.82
CA THR A 44 9.62 -13.06 -5.96
C THR A 44 10.48 -12.07 -6.77
N PRO A 45 10.04 -10.79 -6.88
CA PRO A 45 10.78 -9.82 -7.66
C PRO A 45 12.10 -9.44 -6.97
N PRO A 46 13.11 -8.97 -7.73
CA PRO A 46 14.30 -8.36 -7.15
C PRO A 46 13.98 -7.19 -6.22
N GLY A 47 14.78 -6.98 -5.18
CA GLY A 47 14.52 -5.99 -4.12
C GLY A 47 14.26 -4.55 -4.62
N TRP A 48 14.93 -4.12 -5.69
CA TRP A 48 14.71 -2.79 -6.28
C TRP A 48 13.28 -2.58 -6.82
N VAL A 49 12.59 -3.67 -7.23
CA VAL A 49 11.19 -3.60 -7.73
C VAL A 49 10.25 -3.16 -6.61
N PHE A 50 10.49 -3.57 -5.36
CA PHE A 50 9.70 -3.13 -4.21
C PHE A 50 9.79 -1.60 -4.05
N GLY A 51 10.99 -1.03 -4.11
CA GLY A 51 11.18 0.42 -4.04
C GLY A 51 10.48 1.18 -5.16
N LEU A 52 10.60 0.67 -6.40
CA LEU A 52 9.93 1.25 -7.56
C LEU A 52 8.40 1.18 -7.43
N ALA A 53 7.86 0.04 -7.01
CA ALA A 53 6.42 -0.16 -6.83
C ALA A 53 5.87 0.80 -5.77
N TRP A 54 6.48 0.86 -4.58
CA TRP A 54 6.03 1.74 -3.50
C TRP A 54 6.15 3.23 -3.84
N THR A 55 7.19 3.64 -4.56
CA THR A 55 7.34 5.02 -5.05
C THR A 55 6.23 5.35 -6.05
N THR A 56 5.97 4.47 -7.01
CA THR A 56 4.87 4.63 -7.98
C THR A 56 3.52 4.72 -7.29
N ILE A 57 3.28 3.86 -6.30
CA ILE A 57 2.05 3.86 -5.48
C ILE A 57 1.92 5.19 -4.75
N ALA A 58 2.96 5.64 -4.04
CA ALA A 58 2.90 6.89 -3.28
C ALA A 58 2.51 8.08 -4.16
N ILE A 59 3.05 8.17 -5.38
CA ILE A 59 2.73 9.23 -6.33
C ILE A 59 1.27 9.10 -6.84
N THR A 60 0.92 7.96 -7.41
CA THR A 60 -0.38 7.76 -8.07
C THR A 60 -1.53 7.78 -7.08
N PHE A 61 -1.34 7.18 -5.90
CA PHE A 61 -2.35 7.16 -4.85
C PHE A 61 -2.56 8.54 -4.21
N SER A 62 -1.53 9.38 -4.12
CA SER A 62 -1.68 10.78 -3.67
C SER A 62 -2.53 11.60 -4.64
N LEU A 63 -2.36 11.42 -5.94
CA LEU A 63 -3.19 12.05 -6.96
C LEU A 63 -4.65 11.57 -6.88
N LEU A 64 -4.86 10.26 -6.72
CA LEU A 64 -6.18 9.67 -6.55
C LEU A 64 -6.88 10.23 -5.32
N MET A 65 -6.20 10.22 -4.16
CA MET A 65 -6.76 10.69 -2.89
C MET A 65 -7.05 12.19 -2.91
N THR A 66 -6.23 12.97 -3.62
CA THR A 66 -6.49 14.40 -3.83
C THR A 66 -7.81 14.62 -4.56
N SER A 67 -8.05 13.91 -5.67
CA SER A 67 -9.30 14.01 -6.42
C SER A 67 -10.51 13.57 -5.60
N PHE A 68 -10.36 12.52 -4.83
CA PHE A 68 -11.40 11.98 -3.96
C PHE A 68 -11.75 12.94 -2.82
N TYR A 69 -10.74 13.45 -2.10
CA TYR A 69 -10.92 14.37 -0.99
C TYR A 69 -11.62 15.66 -1.40
N LEU A 70 -11.24 16.23 -2.54
CA LEU A 70 -11.84 17.46 -3.04
C LEU A 70 -13.32 17.29 -3.43
N LYS A 71 -13.75 16.07 -3.74
CA LYS A 71 -15.15 15.75 -4.06
C LYS A 71 -15.95 15.35 -2.83
N ASN A 72 -15.39 14.54 -1.96
CA ASN A 72 -16.03 14.05 -0.73
C ASN A 72 -14.97 13.81 0.36
N SER A 73 -14.68 14.83 1.14
CA SER A 73 -13.63 14.80 2.16
C SER A 73 -13.91 13.77 3.26
N VAL A 74 -15.15 13.70 3.74
CA VAL A 74 -15.52 12.79 4.84
C VAL A 74 -15.35 11.34 4.43
N LYS A 75 -15.88 10.94 3.27
CA LYS A 75 -15.78 9.57 2.80
C LYS A 75 -14.35 9.19 2.44
N SER A 76 -13.60 10.11 1.84
CA SER A 76 -12.20 9.86 1.50
C SER A 76 -11.36 9.58 2.73
N LEU A 77 -11.49 10.37 3.79
CA LEU A 77 -10.75 10.17 5.03
C LEU A 77 -11.16 8.88 5.76
N LYS A 78 -12.47 8.55 5.77
CA LYS A 78 -12.97 7.30 6.37
C LYS A 78 -12.40 6.04 5.72
N LEU A 79 -12.06 6.09 4.44
CA LEU A 79 -11.43 4.96 3.75
C LEU A 79 -9.90 5.04 3.77
N PHE A 80 -9.35 6.25 3.72
CA PHE A 80 -7.90 6.47 3.68
C PHE A 80 -7.20 6.10 4.99
N PHE A 81 -7.72 6.54 6.14
CA PHE A 81 -7.03 6.30 7.41
C PHE A 81 -6.90 4.82 7.79
N PRO A 82 -7.94 3.97 7.65
CA PRO A 82 -7.77 2.54 7.84
C PRO A 82 -6.76 1.92 6.85
N ALA A 83 -6.79 2.32 5.58
CA ALA A 83 -5.83 1.85 4.58
C ALA A 83 -4.39 2.25 4.94
N LEU A 84 -4.17 3.51 5.36
CA LEU A 84 -2.86 3.99 5.80
C LEU A 84 -2.36 3.21 7.02
N LEU A 85 -3.22 3.02 8.01
CA LEU A 85 -2.87 2.28 9.23
C LEU A 85 -2.48 0.83 8.90
N LEU A 86 -3.26 0.14 8.09
CA LEU A 86 -2.97 -1.24 7.67
C LEU A 86 -1.66 -1.33 6.89
N ASN A 87 -1.39 -0.36 6.00
CA ASN A 87 -0.16 -0.28 5.24
C ASN A 87 1.08 -0.13 6.14
N ILE A 88 1.01 0.76 7.14
CA ILE A 88 2.10 0.98 8.10
C ILE A 88 2.28 -0.25 9.00
N MET A 89 1.18 -0.82 9.50
CA MET A 89 1.21 -1.94 10.46
C MET A 89 1.69 -3.26 9.84
N TRP A 90 1.53 -3.44 8.53
CA TRP A 90 1.99 -4.64 7.87
C TRP A 90 3.50 -4.87 8.04
N ASN A 91 4.33 -3.84 7.90
CA ASN A 91 5.78 -3.93 8.04
C ASN A 91 6.22 -4.49 9.42
N PRO A 92 5.86 -3.88 10.57
CA PRO A 92 6.23 -4.41 11.87
C PRO A 92 5.64 -5.79 12.15
N VAL A 93 4.45 -6.10 11.65
CA VAL A 93 3.82 -7.41 11.85
C VAL A 93 4.54 -8.49 11.05
N PHE A 94 4.83 -8.24 9.77
CA PHE A 94 5.45 -9.24 8.90
C PHE A 94 6.94 -9.41 9.19
N PHE A 95 7.73 -8.31 9.15
CA PHE A 95 9.18 -8.37 9.34
C PHE A 95 9.59 -8.34 10.82
N GLY A 96 8.92 -7.54 11.66
CA GLY A 96 9.29 -7.38 13.05
C GLY A 96 8.84 -8.54 13.94
N LEU A 97 7.56 -8.88 13.89
CA LEU A 97 6.99 -9.98 14.67
C LEU A 97 7.07 -11.33 13.96
N GLN A 98 7.36 -11.35 12.66
CA GLN A 98 7.40 -12.55 11.83
C GLN A 98 6.05 -13.31 11.80
N TRP A 99 4.96 -12.59 11.98
CA TRP A 99 3.60 -13.14 11.95
C TRP A 99 3.05 -13.19 10.53
N VAL A 100 3.56 -14.15 9.76
CA VAL A 100 3.35 -14.22 8.31
C VAL A 100 1.86 -14.32 7.95
N TRP A 101 1.08 -15.20 8.59
CA TRP A 101 -0.37 -15.30 8.35
C TRP A 101 -1.14 -14.02 8.69
N THR A 102 -0.74 -13.35 9.77
CA THR A 102 -1.32 -12.04 10.12
C THR A 102 -0.98 -11.00 9.05
N GLY A 103 0.24 -11.04 8.50
CA GLY A 103 0.65 -10.22 7.35
C GLY A 103 -0.27 -10.41 6.15
N VAL A 104 -0.55 -11.66 5.77
CA VAL A 104 -1.52 -11.99 4.69
C VAL A 104 -2.89 -11.39 4.96
N PHE A 105 -3.41 -11.55 6.18
CA PHE A 105 -4.71 -10.98 6.55
C PHE A 105 -4.74 -9.46 6.44
N LEU A 106 -3.68 -8.77 6.89
CA LEU A 106 -3.57 -7.31 6.78
C LEU A 106 -3.56 -6.85 5.31
N LEU A 107 -2.84 -7.58 4.42
CA LEU A 107 -2.81 -7.27 2.98
C LEU A 107 -4.17 -7.47 2.33
N LEU A 108 -4.90 -8.53 2.68
CA LEU A 108 -6.26 -8.75 2.17
C LEU A 108 -7.22 -7.65 2.62
N LEU A 109 -7.15 -7.25 3.88
CA LEU A 109 -7.98 -6.17 4.41
C LEU A 109 -7.60 -4.82 3.78
N LEU A 110 -6.30 -4.56 3.60
CA LEU A 110 -5.82 -3.38 2.88
C LEU A 110 -6.32 -3.36 1.44
N SER A 111 -6.26 -4.51 0.75
CA SER A 111 -6.77 -4.65 -0.62
C SER A 111 -8.24 -4.30 -0.73
N TYR A 112 -9.05 -4.69 0.26
CA TYR A 112 -10.46 -4.30 0.33
C TYR A 112 -10.64 -2.77 0.40
N PHE A 113 -9.87 -2.08 1.26
CA PHE A 113 -9.95 -0.62 1.37
C PHE A 113 -9.49 0.09 0.10
N ILE A 114 -8.41 -0.39 -0.52
CA ILE A 114 -7.90 0.17 -1.79
C ILE A 114 -8.93 -0.03 -2.91
N TYR A 115 -9.51 -1.23 -3.03
CA TYR A 115 -10.60 -1.48 -3.96
C TYR A 115 -11.80 -0.54 -3.73
N ALA A 116 -12.22 -0.36 -2.47
CA ALA A 116 -13.33 0.54 -2.12
C ALA A 116 -13.03 2.00 -2.51
N ILE A 117 -11.78 2.45 -2.33
CA ILE A 117 -11.34 3.80 -2.75
C ILE A 117 -11.43 3.92 -4.29
N ILE A 118 -10.93 2.94 -5.03
CA ILE A 118 -10.96 2.91 -6.50
C ILE A 118 -12.41 2.93 -6.99
N ASP A 119 -13.27 2.04 -6.48
CA ASP A 119 -14.67 1.92 -6.90
C ASP A 119 -15.46 3.20 -6.61
N TYR A 120 -15.27 3.78 -5.43
CA TYR A 120 -15.93 5.04 -5.08
C TYR A 120 -15.48 6.19 -5.97
N ASN A 121 -14.20 6.27 -6.27
CA ASN A 121 -13.66 7.28 -7.20
C ASN A 121 -14.20 7.06 -8.62
N ARG A 122 -14.27 5.80 -9.08
CA ARG A 122 -14.84 5.43 -10.37
C ARG A 122 -16.31 5.85 -10.49
N LYS A 123 -17.11 5.66 -9.44
CA LYS A 123 -18.52 6.07 -9.38
C LYS A 123 -18.69 7.60 -9.45
N MET A 124 -17.75 8.37 -8.90
CA MET A 124 -17.82 9.83 -8.88
C MET A 124 -17.25 10.51 -10.15
N HIS A 125 -16.21 9.94 -10.73
CA HIS A 125 -15.40 10.59 -11.78
C HIS A 125 -15.20 9.70 -13.03
N GLY A 126 -15.84 8.53 -13.07
CA GLY A 126 -15.48 7.51 -14.06
C GLY A 126 -14.04 7.04 -13.89
N TRP A 127 -13.43 6.57 -14.96
CA TRP A 127 -12.05 6.11 -14.95
C TRP A 127 -11.01 7.24 -14.95
N LYS A 128 -11.43 8.51 -15.03
CA LYS A 128 -10.51 9.66 -15.13
C LYS A 128 -9.41 9.67 -14.07
N TYR A 129 -9.75 9.30 -12.83
CA TYR A 129 -8.78 9.22 -11.72
C TYR A 129 -8.70 7.83 -11.11
N ALA A 130 -9.72 6.99 -11.27
CA ALA A 130 -9.79 5.69 -10.62
C ALA A 130 -8.63 4.76 -11.00
N TRP A 131 -8.14 4.84 -12.25
CA TRP A 131 -6.99 4.05 -12.72
C TRP A 131 -5.70 4.33 -11.96
N LEU A 132 -5.56 5.49 -11.31
CA LEU A 132 -4.41 5.84 -10.47
C LEU A 132 -4.30 4.95 -9.23
N GLY A 133 -5.36 4.27 -8.85
CA GLY A 133 -5.34 3.28 -7.76
C GLY A 133 -4.91 1.88 -8.20
N LEU A 134 -4.91 1.59 -9.51
CA LEU A 134 -4.59 0.25 -10.02
C LEU A 134 -3.16 -0.20 -9.69
N PRO A 135 -2.11 0.65 -9.77
CA PRO A 135 -0.77 0.25 -9.37
C PRO A 135 -0.73 -0.28 -7.94
N TYR A 136 -1.45 0.37 -7.02
CA TYR A 136 -1.53 -0.08 -5.63
C TYR A 136 -2.24 -1.42 -5.52
N PHE A 137 -3.41 -1.56 -6.13
CA PHE A 137 -4.19 -2.79 -6.06
C PHE A 137 -3.44 -3.99 -6.67
N ILE A 138 -2.81 -3.79 -7.83
CA ILE A 138 -2.01 -4.84 -8.49
C ILE A 138 -0.82 -5.24 -7.60
N TRP A 139 -0.12 -4.25 -7.01
CA TRP A 139 0.99 -4.55 -6.11
C TRP A 139 0.56 -5.33 -4.87
N LEU A 140 -0.62 -5.01 -4.31
CA LEU A 140 -1.17 -5.77 -3.18
C LEU A 140 -1.49 -7.22 -3.56
N MET A 141 -1.95 -7.49 -4.78
CA MET A 141 -2.15 -8.87 -5.26
C MET A 141 -0.82 -9.63 -5.33
N VAL A 142 0.24 -8.98 -5.86
CA VAL A 142 1.58 -9.55 -5.88
C VAL A 142 2.06 -9.81 -4.45
N ALA A 143 2.06 -8.79 -3.57
CA ALA A 143 2.52 -8.91 -2.19
C ALA A 143 1.76 -10.02 -1.41
N THR A 144 0.43 -10.05 -1.55
CA THR A 144 -0.38 -11.10 -0.92
C THR A 144 0.00 -12.50 -1.43
N SER A 145 0.30 -12.63 -2.73
CA SER A 145 0.73 -13.94 -3.28
C SER A 145 2.09 -14.38 -2.75
N LEU A 146 3.01 -13.43 -2.53
CA LEU A 146 4.32 -13.72 -1.94
C LEU A 146 4.21 -14.13 -0.46
N ASP A 147 3.46 -13.35 0.33
CA ASP A 147 3.25 -13.66 1.75
C ASP A 147 2.51 -14.98 1.94
N MET A 148 1.49 -15.26 1.10
CA MET A 148 0.76 -16.52 1.14
C MET A 148 1.66 -17.72 0.81
N TYR A 149 2.53 -17.59 -0.20
CA TYR A 149 3.50 -18.63 -0.51
C TYR A 149 4.44 -18.90 0.66
N ILE A 150 5.02 -17.84 1.24
CA ILE A 150 5.87 -17.95 2.42
C ILE A 150 5.13 -18.61 3.58
N SER A 151 3.86 -18.26 3.82
CA SER A 151 3.04 -18.80 4.91
C SER A 151 2.76 -20.29 4.77
N ILE A 152 2.71 -20.81 3.56
CA ILE A 152 2.41 -22.22 3.28
C ILE A 152 3.69 -23.07 3.28
N MET A 153 4.81 -22.49 2.85
CA MET A 153 6.04 -23.23 2.58
C MET A 153 7.05 -23.19 3.74
N ASN A 154 6.75 -22.44 4.82
CA ASN A 154 7.59 -22.33 6.02
C ASN A 154 6.77 -22.57 7.28
#